data_570affb273e5cbf93652201ea3f9aece
#
_entry.id   570affb273e5cbf93652201ea3f9aece
#
_cell.length_a   1.000
_cell.length_b   1.000
_cell.length_c   1.000
_cell.angle_alpha   90.00
_cell.angle_beta   90.00
_cell.angle_gamma   90.00
#
_symmetry.space_group_name_H-M   'P 1'
#
loop_
_entity.id
_entity.type
_entity.pdbx_description
1 polymer ?
#
loop_
_entity_poly.entity_id
_entity_poly.type
_entity_poly.pdbx_seq_one_letter_code
_entity_poly.pdbx_strand_id
1 'polypeptide(L)'
;MLMNDYNGWKNQATWSVNVLHMETIVEMLNKGNSEEYIKFQIKDSCKPEDMNLYGRDMFYSAWATIDWYTIFNRAKENMEQTV
;
A
#
# COMPACT_ATOMS: atom_id res chain seq x y z
N MET A 1 -7.44 16.32 18.91
CA MET A 1 -7.36 15.76 17.58
C MET A 1 -7.44 14.24 17.62
N LEU A 2 -8.16 13.71 16.72
CA LEU A 2 -8.33 12.25 16.67
C LEU A 2 -7.12 11.63 16.02
N MET A 3 -6.51 10.70 16.72
CA MET A 3 -5.29 10.07 16.25
C MET A 3 -5.52 9.08 15.11
N ASN A 4 -6.77 8.65 14.95
CA ASN A 4 -7.08 7.58 14.03
C ASN A 4 -7.78 8.05 12.77
N ASP A 5 -7.76 9.36 12.53
CA ASP A 5 -8.47 9.88 11.37
C ASP A 5 -7.55 9.85 10.15
N TYR A 6 -7.59 8.75 9.43
CA TYR A 6 -6.80 8.57 8.23
C TYR A 6 -7.70 8.60 7.00
N ASN A 7 -8.64 9.54 6.99
CA ASN A 7 -9.53 9.75 5.85
C ASN A 7 -10.33 8.49 5.52
N GLY A 8 -10.77 7.80 6.54
CA GLY A 8 -11.57 6.59 6.37
C GLY A 8 -10.75 5.32 6.21
N TRP A 9 -9.43 5.43 6.20
CA TRP A 9 -8.60 4.24 6.09
C TRP A 9 -8.38 3.62 7.47
N LYS A 10 -8.17 2.32 7.49
CA LYS A 10 -8.14 1.54 8.71
C LYS A 10 -7.03 1.97 9.66
N ASN A 11 -5.86 2.29 9.13
CA ASN A 11 -4.73 2.68 9.97
C ASN A 11 -3.74 3.47 9.13
N GLN A 12 -2.71 3.97 9.80
CA GLN A 12 -1.74 4.84 9.16
C GLN A 12 -0.97 4.14 8.03
N ALA A 13 -0.61 2.87 8.24
CA ALA A 13 0.15 2.15 7.21
C ALA A 13 -0.68 2.01 5.94
N THR A 14 -1.96 1.67 6.07
CA THR A 14 -2.84 1.53 4.92
C THR A 14 -3.04 2.89 4.23
N TRP A 15 -3.25 3.93 5.03
CA TRP A 15 -3.39 5.27 4.48
C TRP A 15 -2.13 5.68 3.71
N SER A 16 -0.96 5.34 4.24
CA SER A 16 0.31 5.69 3.58
C SER A 16 0.45 5.00 2.23
N VAL A 17 0.02 3.74 2.14
CA VAL A 17 0.05 3.05 0.85
C VAL A 17 -0.87 3.76 -0.14
N ASN A 18 -2.04 4.19 0.32
CA ASN A 18 -2.94 4.93 -0.54
C ASN A 18 -2.30 6.21 -1.07
N VAL A 19 -1.69 6.97 -0.18
CA VAL A 19 -1.12 8.27 -0.57
C VAL A 19 0.08 8.09 -1.50
N LEU A 20 0.94 7.13 -1.20
CA LEU A 20 2.21 7.00 -1.89
C LEU A 20 2.16 6.11 -3.11
N HIS A 21 1.26 5.13 -3.14
CA HIS A 21 1.34 4.06 -4.14
C HIS A 21 0.07 3.80 -4.93
N MET A 22 -1.05 4.46 -4.61
CA MET A 22 -2.31 4.12 -5.27
C MET A 22 -2.22 4.27 -6.79
N GLU A 23 -1.59 5.33 -7.26
CA GLU A 23 -1.47 5.57 -8.69
C GLU A 23 -0.68 4.45 -9.37
N THR A 24 0.41 4.05 -8.72
CA THR A 24 1.23 2.94 -9.23
C THR A 24 0.45 1.64 -9.22
N ILE A 25 -0.32 1.40 -8.17
CA ILE A 25 -1.11 0.18 -8.06
C ILE A 25 -2.14 0.11 -9.19
N VAL A 26 -2.84 1.21 -9.44
CA VAL A 26 -3.82 1.26 -10.52
C VAL A 26 -3.15 0.96 -11.86
N GLU A 27 -1.99 1.58 -12.08
CA GLU A 27 -1.27 1.37 -13.32
C GLU A 27 -0.86 -0.08 -13.51
N MET A 28 -0.36 -0.70 -12.44
CA MET A 28 0.08 -2.09 -12.52
C MET A 28 -1.10 -3.05 -12.71
N LEU A 29 -2.24 -2.76 -12.07
CA LEU A 29 -3.44 -3.56 -12.30
C LEU A 29 -3.92 -3.45 -13.75
N ASN A 30 -3.86 -2.25 -14.31
CA ASN A 30 -4.24 -2.04 -15.71
C ASN A 30 -3.34 -2.84 -16.66
N LYS A 31 -2.11 -3.09 -16.25
CA LYS A 31 -1.18 -3.89 -17.07
C LYS A 31 -1.36 -5.39 -16.87
N GLY A 32 -2.28 -5.78 -15.99
CA GLY A 32 -2.55 -7.20 -15.78
C GLY A 32 -1.71 -7.87 -14.72
N ASN A 33 -0.96 -7.11 -13.93
CA ASN A 33 -0.15 -7.70 -12.87
C ASN A 33 -1.03 -8.21 -11.73
N SER A 34 -0.61 -9.31 -11.09
CA SER A 34 -1.33 -9.87 -9.97
C SER A 34 -1.15 -9.01 -8.72
N GLU A 35 -2.08 -9.14 -7.79
CA GLU A 35 -1.99 -8.41 -6.53
C GLU A 35 -0.74 -8.80 -5.76
N GLU A 36 -0.38 -10.08 -5.76
CA GLU A 36 0.81 -10.53 -5.06
C GLU A 36 2.08 -9.92 -5.65
N TYR A 37 2.14 -9.84 -6.97
CA TYR A 37 3.29 -9.22 -7.62
C TYR A 37 3.38 -7.74 -7.27
N ILE A 38 2.22 -7.06 -7.26
CA ILE A 38 2.19 -5.64 -6.94
C ILE A 38 2.68 -5.39 -5.52
N LYS A 39 2.20 -6.19 -4.56
CA LYS A 39 2.65 -6.06 -3.17
C LYS A 39 4.15 -6.27 -3.08
N PHE A 40 4.66 -7.26 -3.79
CA PHE A 40 6.09 -7.54 -3.79
C PHE A 40 6.88 -6.34 -4.30
N GLN A 41 6.42 -5.75 -5.40
CA GLN A 41 7.11 -4.61 -5.99
C GLN A 41 7.12 -3.40 -5.04
N ILE A 42 6.02 -3.16 -4.37
CA ILE A 42 5.96 -2.05 -3.41
C ILE A 42 6.93 -2.30 -2.26
N LYS A 43 6.95 -3.51 -1.72
CA LYS A 43 7.86 -3.83 -0.63
C LYS A 43 9.31 -3.70 -1.08
N ASP A 44 9.60 -4.18 -2.28
CA ASP A 44 10.96 -4.12 -2.81
C ASP A 44 11.43 -2.69 -2.97
N SER A 45 10.53 -1.80 -3.36
CA SER A 45 10.89 -0.39 -3.54
C SER A 45 11.22 0.30 -2.23
N CYS A 46 10.74 -0.22 -1.11
CA CYS A 46 11.03 0.32 0.19
C CYS A 46 12.41 -0.11 0.71
N LYS A 47 12.98 -1.15 0.12
CA LYS A 47 14.32 -1.65 0.41
C LYS A 47 14.54 -1.91 1.90
N PRO A 48 13.69 -2.76 2.50
CA PRO A 48 13.86 -3.04 3.94
C PRO A 48 15.22 -3.68 4.26
N GLU A 49 15.82 -4.38 3.30
CA GLU A 49 17.11 -5.00 3.51
C GLU A 49 18.21 -3.96 3.70
N ASP A 50 17.99 -2.72 3.28
CA ASP A 50 18.99 -1.66 3.45
C ASP A 50 18.80 -0.88 4.74
N MET A 51 17.76 -1.22 5.50
CA MET A 51 17.49 -0.54 6.76
C MET A 51 18.29 -1.19 7.89
N ASN A 52 18.58 -0.39 8.95
CA ASN A 52 19.18 -1.01 10.13
C ASN A 52 18.12 -1.88 10.81
N LEU A 53 18.57 -2.65 11.82
CA LEU A 53 17.67 -3.60 12.47
C LEU A 53 16.41 -2.95 13.03
N TYR A 54 16.60 -1.79 13.66
CA TYR A 54 15.48 -1.07 14.26
C TYR A 54 14.46 -0.64 13.20
N GLY A 55 14.96 -0.02 12.14
CA GLY A 55 14.08 0.44 11.06
C GLY A 55 13.40 -0.71 10.34
N ARG A 56 14.14 -1.81 10.14
CA ARG A 56 13.56 -2.98 9.47
C ARG A 56 12.45 -3.59 10.31
N ASP A 57 12.63 -3.67 11.62
CA ASP A 57 11.61 -4.21 12.50
C ASP A 57 10.35 -3.35 12.44
N MET A 58 10.51 -2.03 12.48
CA MET A 58 9.38 -1.12 12.39
C MET A 58 8.69 -1.23 11.04
N PHE A 59 9.47 -1.40 9.98
CA PHE A 59 8.89 -1.54 8.64
C PHE A 59 8.00 -2.77 8.56
N TYR A 60 8.49 -3.92 9.01
CA TYR A 60 7.71 -5.15 8.92
C TYR A 60 6.51 -5.13 9.85
N SER A 61 6.62 -4.46 10.99
CA SER A 61 5.48 -4.30 11.87
C SER A 61 4.37 -3.50 11.20
N ALA A 62 4.74 -2.40 10.55
CA ALA A 62 3.76 -1.59 9.83
C ALA A 62 3.21 -2.35 8.62
N TRP A 63 4.09 -3.02 7.88
CA TRP A 63 3.68 -3.77 6.69
C TRP A 63 2.59 -4.78 7.03
N ALA A 64 2.71 -5.43 8.19
CA ALA A 64 1.75 -6.45 8.60
C ALA A 64 0.36 -5.89 8.89
N THR A 65 0.24 -4.58 9.09
CA THR A 65 -1.05 -3.97 9.41
C THR A 65 -1.77 -3.42 8.18
N ILE A 66 -1.15 -3.45 7.00
CA ILE A 66 -1.76 -2.88 5.81
C ILE A 66 -2.97 -3.69 5.40
N ASP A 67 -4.07 -3.00 5.17
CA ASP A 67 -5.32 -3.60 4.74
C ASP A 67 -5.34 -3.66 3.20
N TRP A 68 -4.68 -4.66 2.66
CA TRP A 68 -4.54 -4.78 1.22
C TRP A 68 -5.87 -4.99 0.51
N TYR A 69 -6.81 -5.65 1.17
CA TYR A 69 -8.12 -5.88 0.58
C TYR A 69 -8.77 -4.55 0.21
N THR A 70 -8.80 -3.61 1.15
CA THR A 70 -9.39 -2.30 0.89
C THR A 70 -8.59 -1.52 -0.14
N ILE A 71 -7.27 -1.60 -0.08
CA ILE A 71 -6.40 -0.92 -1.04
C ILE A 71 -6.72 -1.38 -2.46
N PHE A 72 -6.77 -2.69 -2.68
CA PHE A 72 -7.00 -3.19 -4.04
C PHE A 72 -8.43 -2.95 -4.50
N ASN A 73 -9.40 -2.99 -3.58
CA ASN A 73 -10.77 -2.66 -3.97
C ASN A 73 -10.88 -1.20 -4.40
N ARG A 74 -10.24 -0.30 -3.69
CA ARG A 74 -10.26 1.10 -4.07
C ARG A 74 -9.54 1.32 -5.39
N ALA A 75 -8.45 0.60 -5.60
CA ALA A 75 -7.71 0.72 -6.86
C ALA A 75 -8.58 0.28 -8.04
N LYS A 76 -9.34 -0.79 -7.86
CA LYS A 76 -10.20 -1.30 -8.92
C LYS A 76 -11.34 -0.31 -9.23
N GLU A 77 -11.85 0.36 -8.20
CA GLU A 77 -12.82 1.42 -8.43
C GLU A 77 -12.22 2.55 -9.26
N ASN A 78 -11.00 2.91 -8.96
CA ASN A 78 -10.32 3.96 -9.72
C ASN A 78 -10.09 3.57 -11.16
N MET A 79 -9.81 2.29 -11.42
CA MET A 79 -9.67 1.81 -12.79
C MET A 79 -10.97 1.99 -13.57
N GLU A 80 -12.10 1.69 -12.95
CA GLU A 80 -13.36 1.81 -13.62
C GLU A 80 -13.70 3.26 -13.94
N GLN A 81 -13.25 4.17 -13.10
CA GLN A 81 -13.55 5.59 -13.29
C GLN A 81 -12.71 6.23 -14.37
N THR A 82 -11.61 5.60 -14.75
CA THR A 82 -10.72 6.16 -15.74
C THR A 82 -11.05 5.73 -17.18
N VAL A 83 -12.07 4.96 -17.34
CA VAL A 83 -12.45 4.47 -18.67
C VAL A 83 -13.22 5.52 -19.49
#